data_89a76d42678d24206e49f888c53b74d3
#
_entry.id   89a76d42678d24206e49f888c53b74d3
#
_cell.length_a   1.000
_cell.length_b   1.000
_cell.length_c   1.000
_cell.angle_alpha   90.00
_cell.angle_beta   90.00
_cell.angle_gamma   90.00
#
_symmetry.space_group_name_H-M   'P 1'
#
loop_
_entity.id
_entity.type
_entity.pdbx_description
1 polymer ?
#
loop_
_entity_poly.entity_id
_entity_poly.type
_entity_poly.pdbx_seq_one_letter_code
_entity_poly.pdbx_strand_id
1 'polypeptide(L)'
;MLCRYERTIFKSDKGFCIFAYSTSDESVPKEARNRSYYHDDKIHFTAIGYHLIATDAVEVELDGTWENSKHGLQLSVSMCKEVVPKDQA
;
A
#
# COMPACT_ATOMS: atom_id res chain seq x y z
N MET A 1 -4.16 -6.99 -5.24
CA MET A 1 -4.95 -6.03 -4.46
C MET A 1 -4.73 -4.63 -5.02
N LEU A 2 -5.79 -3.98 -5.42
CA LEU A 2 -5.71 -2.63 -5.96
C LEU A 2 -5.65 -1.61 -4.83
N CYS A 3 -4.64 -0.76 -4.86
CA CYS A 3 -4.39 0.20 -3.79
C CYS A 3 -4.07 1.56 -4.37
N ARG A 4 -4.07 2.55 -3.51
CA ARG A 4 -3.65 3.90 -3.86
C ARG A 4 -2.61 4.37 -2.85
N TYR A 5 -1.53 4.94 -3.36
CA TYR A 5 -0.48 5.50 -2.51
C TYR A 5 -1.03 6.69 -1.72
N GLU A 6 -0.75 6.71 -0.42
CA GLU A 6 -1.17 7.81 0.44
C GLU A 6 -0.01 8.66 0.89
N ARG A 7 1.02 8.05 1.44
CA ARG A 7 2.19 8.83 1.87
C ARG A 7 3.40 7.92 2.10
N THR A 8 4.58 8.55 2.11
CA THR A 8 5.82 7.89 2.43
C THR A 8 6.04 7.96 3.93
N ILE A 9 6.30 6.80 4.54
CA ILE A 9 6.68 6.74 5.96
C ILE A 9 8.19 6.74 6.07
N PHE A 10 8.85 5.96 5.21
CA PHE A 10 10.30 5.88 5.20
C PHE A 10 10.77 5.45 3.81
N LYS A 11 11.91 5.97 3.40
CA LYS A 11 12.52 5.57 2.14
C LYS A 11 14.04 5.63 2.30
N SER A 12 14.71 4.51 2.06
CA SER A 12 16.16 4.45 2.18
C SER A 12 16.84 4.80 0.86
N ASP A 13 18.14 5.06 0.93
CA ASP A 13 18.93 5.35 -0.27
C ASP A 13 19.00 4.15 -1.21
N LYS A 14 18.77 2.97 -0.68
CA LYS A 14 18.88 1.74 -1.48
C LYS A 14 17.55 1.34 -2.09
N GLY A 15 16.53 2.16 -1.93
CA GLY A 15 15.23 1.88 -2.54
C GLY A 15 14.26 1.12 -1.66
N PHE A 16 14.65 0.80 -0.42
CA PHE A 16 13.71 0.17 0.51
C PHE A 16 12.70 1.21 0.97
N CYS A 17 11.44 0.85 0.93
CA CYS A 17 10.36 1.78 1.18
C CYS A 17 9.40 1.25 2.24
N ILE A 18 8.88 2.15 3.07
CA ILE A 18 7.74 1.89 3.94
C ILE A 18 6.73 2.96 3.60
N PHE A 19 5.65 2.57 2.95
CA PHE A 19 4.64 3.49 2.46
C PHE A 19 3.29 3.15 3.05
N ALA A 20 2.43 4.14 3.16
CA ALA A 20 1.03 3.92 3.50
C ALA A 20 0.21 3.91 2.22
N TYR A 21 -0.65 2.92 2.10
CA TYR A 21 -1.58 2.78 0.97
C TYR A 21 -3.00 2.67 1.49
N SER A 22 -3.95 2.92 0.62
CA SER A 22 -5.36 2.70 0.92
C SER A 22 -5.96 1.77 -0.12
N THR A 23 -7.02 1.08 0.27
CA THR A 23 -7.68 0.13 -0.61
C THR A 23 -9.14 -0.02 -0.19
N SER A 24 -9.97 -0.46 -1.13
CA SER A 24 -11.33 -0.88 -0.83
C SER A 24 -11.43 -2.39 -0.63
N ASP A 25 -10.32 -3.11 -0.73
CA ASP A 25 -10.30 -4.57 -0.64
C ASP A 25 -10.37 -4.99 0.82
N GLU A 26 -11.46 -5.67 1.18
CA GLU A 26 -11.68 -6.06 2.57
C GLU A 26 -10.90 -7.30 2.98
N SER A 27 -10.07 -7.83 2.09
CA SER A 27 -9.20 -8.94 2.46
C SER A 27 -8.06 -8.51 3.37
N VAL A 28 -7.86 -7.19 3.56
CA VAL A 28 -6.85 -6.69 4.49
C VAL A 28 -7.21 -7.15 5.90
N PRO A 29 -6.31 -7.87 6.60
CA PRO A 29 -6.59 -8.30 7.97
C PRO A 29 -6.87 -7.11 8.88
N LYS A 30 -7.76 -7.31 9.84
CA LYS A 30 -8.08 -6.23 10.78
C LYS A 30 -6.85 -5.71 11.51
N GLU A 31 -5.93 -6.61 11.82
CA GLU A 31 -4.71 -6.26 12.53
C GLU A 31 -3.78 -5.40 11.69
N ALA A 32 -3.96 -5.40 10.38
CA ALA A 32 -3.13 -4.61 9.48
C ALA A 32 -3.72 -3.24 9.19
N ARG A 33 -4.97 -3.01 9.57
CA ARG A 33 -5.64 -1.75 9.25
C ARG A 33 -5.19 -0.68 10.21
N ASN A 34 -4.68 0.42 9.65
CA ASN A 34 -4.27 1.55 10.47
C ASN A 34 -5.48 2.31 10.94
N ARG A 35 -5.40 2.89 12.12
CA ARG A 35 -6.44 3.78 12.58
C ARG A 35 -6.48 4.95 11.64
N SER A 36 -7.65 5.24 11.18
CA SER A 36 -7.81 6.27 10.18
C SER A 36 -7.90 7.64 10.84
N TYR A 37 -6.98 8.51 10.49
CA TYR A 37 -7.17 9.93 10.69
C TYR A 37 -7.94 10.51 9.52
N TYR A 38 -8.30 9.67 8.57
CA TYR A 38 -8.97 10.06 7.34
C TYR A 38 -10.44 9.77 7.50
N HIS A 39 -11.26 10.65 6.99
CA HIS A 39 -12.70 10.48 7.03
C HIS A 39 -13.18 9.92 5.70
N ASP A 40 -12.54 8.87 5.22
CA ASP A 40 -12.94 8.23 3.98
C ASP A 40 -13.34 6.78 4.26
N ASP A 41 -13.85 6.12 3.23
CA ASP A 41 -14.32 4.74 3.34
C ASP A 41 -13.23 3.74 3.04
N LYS A 42 -11.99 4.19 2.94
CA LYS A 42 -10.90 3.32 2.54
C LYS A 42 -10.24 2.66 3.73
N ILE A 43 -9.66 1.50 3.46
CA ILE A 43 -8.85 0.78 4.44
C ILE A 43 -7.42 1.22 4.24
N HIS A 44 -6.78 1.69 5.30
CA HIS A 44 -5.40 2.17 5.25
C HIS A 44 -4.49 1.14 5.90
N PHE A 45 -3.37 0.87 5.27
CA PHE A 45 -2.42 -0.12 5.77
C PHE A 45 -1.00 0.29 5.39
N THR A 46 -0.01 -0.37 6.01
CA THR A 46 1.39 -0.12 5.74
C THR A 46 1.94 -1.23 4.86
N ALA A 47 2.72 -0.86 3.85
CA ALA A 47 3.40 -1.81 2.98
C ALA A 47 4.89 -1.52 2.98
N ILE A 48 5.69 -2.58 2.91
CA ILE A 48 7.13 -2.49 2.84
C ILE A 48 7.63 -3.21 1.61
N GLY A 49 8.72 -2.75 1.06
CA GLY A 49 9.34 -3.39 -0.09
C GLY A 49 10.33 -2.47 -0.77
N TYR A 50 10.90 -2.97 -1.87
CA TYR A 50 11.86 -2.20 -2.65
C TYR A 50 11.17 -1.61 -3.87
N HIS A 51 11.50 -0.36 -4.18
CA HIS A 51 11.02 0.31 -5.39
C HIS A 51 9.50 0.34 -5.49
N LEU A 52 8.84 0.59 -4.38
CA LEU A 52 7.39 0.72 -4.38
C LEU A 52 6.98 1.99 -5.11
N ILE A 53 5.81 1.94 -5.72
CA ILE A 53 5.30 3.06 -6.50
C ILE A 53 4.71 4.10 -5.55
N ALA A 54 5.15 5.35 -5.70
CA ALA A 54 4.77 6.44 -4.81
C ALA A 54 4.07 7.54 -5.60
N THR A 55 2.97 7.19 -6.25
CA THR A 55 2.17 8.17 -6.98
C THR A 55 0.70 7.93 -6.70
N ASP A 56 -0.04 9.01 -6.50
CA ASP A 56 -1.49 8.93 -6.35
C ASP A 56 -2.22 9.22 -7.67
N ALA A 57 -1.48 9.36 -8.76
CA ALA A 57 -2.08 9.63 -10.07
C ALA A 57 -2.78 8.40 -10.65
N VAL A 58 -2.35 7.20 -10.25
CA VAL A 58 -2.92 5.95 -10.73
C VAL A 58 -3.04 5.00 -9.56
N GLU A 59 -3.85 3.96 -9.75
CA GLU A 59 -3.90 2.88 -8.77
C GLU A 59 -2.72 1.94 -8.99
N VAL A 60 -2.36 1.21 -7.95
CA VAL A 60 -1.28 0.25 -8.04
C VAL A 60 -1.77 -1.12 -7.60
N GLU A 61 -1.23 -2.14 -8.23
CA GLU A 61 -1.50 -3.52 -7.86
C GLU A 61 -0.37 -3.99 -6.95
N LEU A 62 -0.71 -4.43 -5.76
CA LEU A 62 0.26 -4.94 -4.79
C LEU A 62 -0.02 -6.40 -4.50
N ASP A 63 1.02 -7.20 -4.54
CA ASP A 63 0.97 -8.59 -4.09
C ASP A 63 2.07 -8.81 -3.08
N GLY A 64 1.79 -9.64 -2.09
CA GLY A 64 2.78 -9.93 -1.07
C GLY A 64 2.17 -10.73 0.06
N THR A 65 2.84 -10.71 1.19
CA THR A 65 2.49 -11.49 2.36
C THR A 65 2.33 -10.57 3.56
N TRP A 66 1.31 -10.80 4.37
CA TRP A 66 1.15 -10.05 5.61
C TRP A 66 2.13 -10.57 6.64
N GLU A 67 2.90 -9.68 7.23
CA GLU A 67 3.94 -10.02 8.20
C GLU A 67 3.81 -9.17 9.45
N ASN A 68 4.13 -9.76 10.59
CA ASN A 68 4.14 -9.02 11.85
C ASN A 68 5.40 -8.18 11.96
N SER A 69 5.23 -6.98 12.50
CA SER A 69 6.34 -6.09 12.79
C SER A 69 6.18 -5.52 14.20
N LYS A 70 7.12 -4.70 14.62
CA LYS A 70 7.01 -4.01 15.91
C LYS A 70 5.77 -3.14 15.99
N HIS A 71 5.29 -2.69 14.85
CA HIS A 71 4.19 -1.73 14.78
C HIS A 71 2.89 -2.38 14.33
N GLY A 72 2.84 -3.71 14.30
CA GLY A 72 1.66 -4.45 13.88
C GLY A 72 1.87 -5.15 12.56
N LEU A 73 0.78 -5.58 11.96
CA LEU A 73 0.83 -6.33 10.72
C LEU A 73 1.00 -5.38 9.54
N GLN A 74 1.85 -5.76 8.61
CA GLN A 74 2.13 -4.96 7.42
C GLN A 74 2.29 -5.86 6.21
N LEU A 75 2.09 -5.31 5.01
CA LEU A 75 2.23 -6.07 3.78
C LEU A 75 3.68 -6.04 3.31
N SER A 76 4.29 -7.22 3.23
CA SER A 76 5.61 -7.36 2.62
C SER A 76 5.40 -7.57 1.13
N VAL A 77 5.68 -6.55 0.33
CA VAL A 77 5.31 -6.52 -1.08
C VAL A 77 6.32 -7.31 -1.90
N SER A 78 5.83 -8.26 -2.67
CA SER A 78 6.65 -9.03 -3.59
C SER A 78 6.50 -8.53 -5.02
N MET A 79 5.38 -7.85 -5.33
CA MET A 79 5.15 -7.30 -6.67
C MET A 79 4.33 -6.03 -6.55
N CYS A 80 4.74 -5.01 -7.28
CA CYS A 80 4.08 -3.71 -7.28
C CYS A 80 4.12 -3.16 -8.71
N LYS A 81 2.97 -2.84 -9.26
CA LYS A 81 2.90 -2.29 -10.61
C LYS A 81 1.77 -1.28 -10.73
N GLU A 82 1.93 -0.35 -11.64
CA GLU A 82 0.88 0.61 -11.93
C GLU A 82 -0.24 -0.05 -12.72
N VAL A 83 -1.47 0.32 -12.37
CA VAL A 83 -2.63 -0.12 -13.13
C VAL A 83 -3.10 1.07 -13.95
N VAL A 84 -2.86 1.00 -15.26
CA VAL A 84 -3.23 2.06 -16.17
C VAL A 84 -4.67 1.85 -16.60
N PRO A 85 -5.53 2.87 -16.49
CA PRO A 85 -6.91 2.74 -16.95
C PRO A 85 -6.92 2.45 -18.44
N LYS A 86 -7.77 1.51 -18.80
CA LYS A 86 -7.91 1.18 -20.18
C LYS A 86 -8.87 2.04 -20.85
N ASP A 87 -8.77 3.10 -21.03
CA ASP A 87 -9.78 3.77 -21.66
C ASP A 87 -9.55 4.07 -22.93
N GLN A 88 -9.80 3.99 -23.31
CA GLN A 88 -9.90 4.25 -23.98
C GLN A 88 -10.21 4.94 -24.62
N ALA A 89 -10.21 5.09 -24.82
CA ALA A 89 -10.49 5.74 -25.56
C ALA A 89 -10.51 6.11 -26.49
#